data_63a7ea8ecd16227c2ef2238d90dfb310
#
_entry.id   63a7ea8ecd16227c2ef2238d90dfb310
#
_cell.length_a   1.000
_cell.length_b   1.000
_cell.length_c   1.000
_cell.angle_alpha   90.00
_cell.angle_beta   90.00
_cell.angle_gamma   90.00
#
_symmetry.space_group_name_H-M   'P 1'
#
loop_
_entity.id
_entity.type
_entity.pdbx_description
1 polymer ?
#
loop_
_entity_poly.entity_id
_entity_poly.type
_entity_poly.pdbx_seq_one_letter_code
_entity_poly.pdbx_strand_id
1 'polypeptide(L)'
;MPERRRQSVYQPQRVRVRTDAVGEPTTVDAVAVEAIREEWLVEDRWWTPEPLRRRYFELVLADGRNVVVFREASRWLVQRA
;
A
#
# COMPACT_ATOMS: atom_id res chain seq x y z
N MET A 1 -3.12 -24.77 -13.07
CA MET A 1 -1.79 -24.28 -13.24
C MET A 1 -1.31 -23.58 -12.00
N PRO A 2 -0.25 -24.07 -11.42
CA PRO A 2 0.24 -23.50 -10.16
C PRO A 2 0.65 -22.05 -10.25
N GLU A 3 1.18 -21.64 -11.37
CA GLU A 3 1.67 -20.27 -11.54
C GLU A 3 0.57 -19.25 -11.37
N ARG A 4 -0.61 -19.55 -11.88
CA ARG A 4 -1.70 -18.62 -11.76
C ARG A 4 -2.13 -18.43 -10.32
N ARG A 5 -2.11 -19.50 -9.54
CA ARG A 5 -2.45 -19.39 -8.12
C ARG A 5 -1.46 -18.54 -7.37
N ARG A 6 -0.18 -18.64 -7.71
CA ARG A 6 0.83 -17.81 -7.07
C ARG A 6 0.60 -16.35 -7.38
N GLN A 7 0.24 -16.04 -8.61
CA GLN A 7 -0.02 -14.66 -8.98
C GLN A 7 -1.19 -14.10 -8.18
N SER A 8 -2.23 -14.91 -7.97
CA SER A 8 -3.38 -14.45 -7.20
C SER A 8 -2.99 -14.13 -5.76
N VAL A 9 -2.11 -14.94 -5.16
CA VAL A 9 -1.70 -14.74 -3.78
C VAL A 9 -1.01 -13.39 -3.60
N TYR A 10 -0.26 -12.95 -4.59
CA TYR A 10 0.52 -11.72 -4.46
C TYR A 10 -0.14 -10.52 -5.10
N GLN A 11 -1.34 -10.68 -5.60
CA GLN A 11 -2.02 -9.60 -6.29
C GLN A 11 -2.49 -8.55 -5.28
N PRO A 12 -2.15 -7.27 -5.48
CA PRO A 12 -2.62 -6.23 -4.59
C PRO A 12 -4.12 -6.02 -4.72
N GLN A 13 -4.74 -5.57 -3.65
CA GLN A 13 -6.18 -5.30 -3.64
C GLN A 13 -6.42 -3.86 -3.26
N ARG A 14 -7.46 -3.28 -3.82
CA ARG A 14 -7.81 -1.90 -3.50
C ARG A 14 -8.30 -1.80 -2.08
N VAL A 15 -8.00 -0.68 -1.46
CA VAL A 15 -8.32 -0.44 -0.07
C VAL A 15 -8.64 1.05 0.08
N ARG A 16 -9.46 1.37 1.07
CA ARG A 16 -9.77 2.77 1.37
C ARG A 16 -8.83 3.26 2.44
N VAL A 17 -8.12 4.33 2.13
CA VAL A 17 -7.18 4.93 3.06
C VAL A 17 -7.52 6.40 3.21
N ARG A 18 -7.65 6.84 4.45
CA ARG A 18 -7.71 8.27 4.76
C ARG A 18 -6.32 8.73 5.18
N THR A 19 -6.00 9.93 4.80
CA THR A 19 -4.67 10.48 5.07
C THR A 19 -4.80 11.79 5.80
N ASP A 20 -3.71 12.19 6.45
CA ASP A 20 -3.61 13.50 7.06
C ASP A 20 -3.15 14.54 6.03
N ALA A 21 -2.82 15.74 6.51
CA ALA A 21 -2.46 16.84 5.63
C ALA A 21 -1.18 16.61 4.86
N VAL A 22 -0.30 15.76 5.37
CA VAL A 22 0.97 15.46 4.68
C VAL A 22 0.92 14.14 3.91
N GLY A 23 -0.25 13.53 3.83
CA GLY A 23 -0.43 12.35 3.02
C GLY A 23 -0.12 11.03 3.72
N GLU A 24 0.02 11.03 5.04
CA GLU A 24 0.27 9.80 5.78
C GLU A 24 -1.04 9.14 6.16
N PRO A 25 -1.13 7.80 6.05
CA PRO A 25 -2.39 7.11 6.36
C PRO A 25 -2.81 7.27 7.80
N THR A 26 -4.09 7.56 8.02
CA THR A 26 -4.68 7.63 9.35
C THR A 26 -5.69 6.54 9.58
N THR A 27 -6.36 6.04 8.53
CA THR A 27 -7.22 4.87 8.63
C THR A 27 -7.08 4.03 7.38
N VAL A 28 -7.29 2.72 7.54
CA VAL A 28 -7.33 1.76 6.44
C VAL A 28 -8.62 0.99 6.59
N ASP A 29 -9.52 1.11 5.58
CA ASP A 29 -10.85 0.49 5.63
C ASP A 29 -11.54 0.79 6.94
N ALA A 30 -11.49 2.06 7.37
CA ALA A 30 -12.12 2.56 8.58
C ALA A 30 -11.47 2.07 9.88
N VAL A 31 -10.37 1.35 9.82
CA VAL A 31 -9.63 0.95 11.02
C VAL A 31 -8.50 1.94 11.22
N ALA A 32 -8.37 2.48 12.42
CA ALA A 32 -7.37 3.49 12.72
C ALA A 32 -5.96 2.93 12.62
N VAL A 33 -5.05 3.75 12.09
CA VAL A 33 -3.62 3.44 12.06
C VAL A 33 -3.05 3.80 13.43
N GLU A 34 -2.50 2.81 14.12
CA GLU A 34 -1.88 3.04 15.41
C GLU A 34 -0.45 3.54 15.26
N ALA A 35 0.28 3.02 14.29
CA ALA A 35 1.67 3.42 14.07
C ALA A 35 2.06 3.17 12.63
N ILE A 36 2.93 4.03 12.13
CA ILE A 36 3.62 3.83 10.86
C ILE A 36 5.00 3.31 11.20
N ARG A 37 5.29 2.06 10.82
CA ARG A 37 6.57 1.45 11.14
C ARG A 37 7.64 1.83 10.15
N GLU A 38 7.25 1.94 8.88
CA GLU A 38 8.22 2.21 7.85
C GLU A 38 7.52 2.85 6.67
N GLU A 39 8.25 3.68 5.96
CA GLU A 39 7.75 4.33 4.76
C GLU A 39 8.87 4.33 3.74
N TRP A 40 8.56 3.95 2.49
CA TRP A 40 9.58 3.99 1.43
C TRP A 40 8.93 4.25 0.10
N LEU A 41 9.75 4.72 -0.83
CA LEU A 41 9.32 5.07 -2.19
C LEU A 41 9.96 4.09 -3.16
N VAL A 42 9.15 3.52 -4.04
CA VAL A 42 9.64 2.68 -5.12
C VAL A 42 9.38 3.43 -6.42
N GLU A 43 10.45 3.61 -7.20
CA GLU A 43 10.35 4.20 -8.53
C GLU A 43 10.81 3.19 -9.55
N ASP A 44 10.00 2.98 -10.57
CA ASP A 44 10.30 2.05 -11.64
C ASP A 44 10.05 2.74 -12.96
N ARG A 45 10.71 2.25 -14.03
CA ARG A 45 10.55 2.81 -15.36
C ARG A 45 10.86 4.31 -15.39
N TRP A 46 11.83 4.73 -14.59
CA TRP A 46 12.20 6.13 -14.54
C TRP A 46 12.71 6.64 -15.89
N TRP A 47 13.08 5.72 -16.78
CA TRP A 47 13.57 6.07 -18.12
C TRP A 47 12.45 6.25 -19.12
N THR A 48 11.19 6.06 -18.74
CA THR A 48 10.06 6.20 -19.64
C THR A 48 9.36 7.53 -19.39
N PRO A 49 8.52 7.99 -20.35
CA PRO A 49 7.74 9.21 -20.12
C PRO A 49 6.73 9.09 -18.98
N GLU A 50 6.38 7.87 -18.59
CA GLU A 50 5.43 7.65 -17.51
C GLU A 50 6.06 6.72 -16.48
N PRO A 51 6.94 7.26 -15.64
CA PRO A 51 7.54 6.42 -14.61
C PRO A 51 6.52 5.95 -13.59
N LEU A 52 6.74 4.76 -13.07
CA LEU A 52 5.91 4.19 -12.03
C LEU A 52 6.45 4.63 -10.69
N ARG A 53 5.60 5.20 -9.86
CA ARG A 53 5.98 5.61 -8.50
C ARG A 53 4.98 5.06 -7.53
N ARG A 54 5.50 4.45 -6.46
CA ARG A 54 4.67 3.91 -5.39
C ARG A 54 5.26 4.32 -4.06
N ARG A 55 4.39 4.85 -3.22
CA ARG A 55 4.78 5.21 -1.86
C ARG A 55 4.19 4.17 -0.93
N TYR A 56 5.06 3.46 -0.24
CA TYR A 56 4.69 2.32 0.60
C TYR A 56 4.72 2.72 2.06
N PHE A 57 3.80 2.16 2.82
CA PHE A 57 3.74 2.33 4.27
C PHE A 57 3.51 0.98 4.93
N GLU A 58 4.34 0.66 5.89
CA GLU A 58 4.10 -0.49 6.76
C GLU A 58 3.42 0.02 8.01
N LEU A 59 2.21 -0.49 8.27
CA LEU A 59 1.33 0.07 9.29
C LEU A 59 0.97 -0.97 10.32
N VAL A 60 0.80 -0.51 11.55
CA VAL A 60 0.13 -1.28 12.60
C VAL A 60 -1.24 -0.66 12.78
N LEU A 61 -2.28 -1.46 12.63
CA LEU A 61 -3.64 -0.99 12.78
C LEU A 61 -4.13 -1.20 14.21
N ALA A 62 -5.16 -0.44 14.58
CA ALA A 62 -5.69 -0.50 15.94
C ALA A 62 -6.23 -1.87 16.31
N ASP A 63 -6.59 -2.70 15.33
CA ASP A 63 -7.06 -4.06 15.59
C ASP A 63 -5.91 -5.06 15.69
N GLY A 64 -4.66 -4.60 15.68
CA GLY A 64 -3.49 -5.45 15.87
C GLY A 64 -2.88 -5.98 14.58
N ARG A 65 -3.49 -5.74 13.44
CA ARG A 65 -2.95 -6.23 12.17
C ARG A 65 -1.78 -5.38 11.70
N ASN A 66 -0.81 -6.05 11.09
CA ASN A 66 0.25 -5.37 10.36
C ASN A 66 -0.08 -5.47 8.88
N VAL A 67 -0.10 -4.33 8.20
CA VAL A 67 -0.41 -4.30 6.78
C VAL A 67 0.60 -3.42 6.06
N VAL A 68 0.81 -3.71 4.79
CA VAL A 68 1.59 -2.85 3.90
C VAL A 68 0.62 -2.30 2.88
N VAL A 69 0.49 -0.98 2.85
CA VAL A 69 -0.33 -0.32 1.83
C VAL A 69 0.57 0.54 0.98
N PHE A 70 0.15 0.78 -0.26
CA PHE A 70 0.91 1.69 -1.11
C PHE A 70 -0.05 2.52 -1.93
N ARG A 71 0.44 3.70 -2.27
CA ARG A 71 -0.27 4.62 -3.12
C ARG A 71 0.37 4.65 -4.48
N GLU A 72 -0.46 4.44 -5.51
CA GLU A 72 -0.04 4.56 -6.89
C GLU A 72 -1.00 5.52 -7.56
N ALA A 73 -0.50 6.67 -7.99
CA ALA A 73 -1.33 7.77 -8.48
C ALA A 73 -2.32 8.15 -7.38
N SER A 74 -3.62 8.07 -7.63
CA SER A 74 -4.62 8.43 -6.63
C SER A 74 -5.24 7.20 -5.97
N ARG A 75 -4.68 6.01 -6.21
CA ARG A 75 -5.25 4.77 -5.70
C ARG A 75 -4.41 4.24 -4.56
N TRP A 76 -5.11 3.66 -3.59
CA TRP A 76 -4.46 2.96 -2.50
C TRP A 76 -4.72 1.48 -2.65
N LEU A 77 -3.68 0.70 -2.42
CA LEU A 77 -3.75 -0.75 -2.51
C LEU A 77 -3.06 -1.35 -1.30
N VAL A 78 -3.54 -2.54 -0.90
CA VAL A 78 -2.89 -3.29 0.15
C VAL A 78 -2.15 -4.44 -0.49
N GLN A 79 -0.91 -4.67 -0.04
CA GLN A 79 -0.11 -5.77 -0.53
C GLN A 79 -0.32 -6.96 0.38
N ARG A 80 -0.77 -8.06 -0.19
CA ARG A 80 -0.99 -9.28 0.55
C ARG A 80 0.04 -10.31 0.14
N ALA A 81 0.55 -10.98 1.11
CA ALA A 81 1.51 -12.06 0.85
C ALA A 81 0.79 -13.38 0.59
#